data_839114abdd199427904e97246d0bcd3c
#
_entry.id   839114abdd199427904e97246d0bcd3c
#
_cell.length_a   1.000
_cell.length_b   1.000
_cell.length_c   1.000
_cell.angle_alpha   90.00
_cell.angle_beta   90.00
_cell.angle_gamma   90.00
#
_symmetry.space_group_name_H-M   'P 1'
#
loop_
_entity.id
_entity.type
_entity.pdbx_description
1 polymer ?
#
loop_
_entity_poly.entity_id
_entity_poly.type
_entity_poly.pdbx_seq_one_letter_code
_entity_poly.pdbx_strand_id
1 'polypeptide(L)'
;MTDTMMPAAFIGHGSPMNALEHNGYTDTWRAFGASVPRPRAIVVVSAHWYINATAVTAMAKPKTIHDFFGFPDELFALQYPAPGHPALAAEIAEVVKPTWVGMDIDSWGIDHGSWSVLLHAFPDADIPVVQLSINADQPFEYHVLLGAQLAPLREQGVLILASGNVVHNLRQTDWEQADSGFDWAHRFDDEVTALMTDAPGDIVKIRDHPDYRNAVPTPDHFIPLLYLAGLAAAAGVPTEVLSKGYAYGSLSMTAYTLGAQALPPGSHSVLA
;
A
#
# COMPACT_ATOMS: atom_id res chain seq x y z
N MET A 1 5.52 26.68 -13.51
CA MET A 1 5.78 25.40 -12.81
C MET A 1 4.73 24.47 -13.34
N THR A 2 5.10 23.42 -14.04
CA THR A 2 4.13 22.39 -14.45
C THR A 2 3.64 21.74 -13.17
N ASP A 3 2.35 21.94 -12.83
CA ASP A 3 1.67 21.23 -11.74
C ASP A 3 1.65 19.73 -12.10
N THR A 4 2.72 19.02 -11.75
CA THR A 4 2.81 17.59 -11.97
C THR A 4 2.06 16.93 -10.82
N MET A 5 0.91 16.33 -11.13
CA MET A 5 0.13 15.55 -10.15
C MET A 5 1.02 14.51 -9.48
N MET A 6 1.00 14.43 -8.14
CA MET A 6 1.80 13.46 -7.39
C MET A 6 1.37 12.04 -7.78
N PRO A 7 2.31 11.12 -8.01
CA PRO A 7 2.00 9.71 -8.22
C PRO A 7 1.25 9.09 -7.03
N ALA A 8 0.71 7.89 -7.23
CA ALA A 8 0.24 7.02 -6.18
C ALA A 8 0.75 5.61 -6.42
N ALA A 9 0.82 4.77 -5.39
CA ALA A 9 1.25 3.39 -5.54
C ALA A 9 0.51 2.45 -4.58
N PHE A 10 0.41 1.19 -4.98
CA PHE A 10 0.16 0.05 -4.10
C PHE A 10 1.42 -0.80 -4.06
N ILE A 11 1.85 -1.16 -2.87
CA ILE A 11 3.05 -1.96 -2.63
C ILE A 11 2.67 -3.26 -1.93
N GLY A 12 3.03 -4.39 -2.54
CA GLY A 12 3.02 -5.68 -1.88
C GLY A 12 4.16 -5.73 -0.86
N HIS A 13 3.87 -5.46 0.43
CA HIS A 13 4.92 -5.33 1.44
C HIS A 13 5.50 -6.67 1.90
N GLY A 14 4.71 -7.76 1.84
CA GLY A 14 5.16 -9.11 2.20
C GLY A 14 5.57 -9.24 3.67
N SER A 15 6.71 -9.90 3.91
CA SER A 15 7.24 -10.08 5.27
C SER A 15 7.82 -8.78 5.83
N PRO A 16 7.65 -8.49 7.14
CA PRO A 16 8.36 -7.39 7.79
C PRO A 16 9.90 -7.50 7.71
N MET A 17 10.43 -8.70 7.44
CA MET A 17 11.86 -8.93 7.20
C MET A 17 12.41 -8.13 6.00
N ASN A 18 11.55 -7.78 5.03
CA ASN A 18 11.95 -6.92 3.93
C ASN A 18 12.56 -5.58 4.40
N ALA A 19 12.24 -5.12 5.61
CA ALA A 19 12.88 -3.93 6.18
C ALA A 19 14.38 -4.07 6.39
N LEU A 20 14.87 -5.29 6.61
CA LEU A 20 16.30 -5.62 6.81
C LEU A 20 16.96 -6.20 5.55
N GLU A 21 16.17 -6.61 4.58
CA GLU A 21 16.64 -7.34 3.41
C GLU A 21 16.97 -6.41 2.23
N HIS A 22 17.90 -6.90 1.40
CA HIS A 22 18.23 -6.34 0.10
C HIS A 22 17.85 -7.37 -0.97
N ASN A 23 16.73 -7.15 -1.63
CA ASN A 23 16.20 -8.01 -2.67
C ASN A 23 15.55 -7.17 -3.78
N GLY A 24 15.10 -7.80 -4.86
CA GLY A 24 14.52 -7.09 -6.00
C GLY A 24 13.30 -6.23 -5.65
N TYR A 25 12.52 -6.62 -4.64
CA TYR A 25 11.37 -5.84 -4.19
C TYR A 25 11.82 -4.57 -3.47
N THR A 26 12.74 -4.68 -2.52
CA THR A 26 13.27 -3.52 -1.80
C THR A 26 14.05 -2.58 -2.70
N ASP A 27 14.72 -3.09 -3.74
CA ASP A 27 15.36 -2.27 -4.77
C ASP A 27 14.33 -1.51 -5.61
N THR A 28 13.20 -2.15 -5.94
CA THR A 28 12.09 -1.51 -6.65
C THR A 28 11.47 -0.40 -5.79
N TRP A 29 11.32 -0.60 -4.47
CA TRP A 29 10.79 0.43 -3.57
C TRP A 29 11.73 1.65 -3.49
N ARG A 30 13.06 1.43 -3.44
CA ARG A 30 14.07 2.50 -3.51
C ARG A 30 13.97 3.27 -4.84
N ALA A 31 13.90 2.53 -5.95
CA ALA A 31 13.81 3.12 -7.28
C ALA A 31 12.52 3.95 -7.43
N PHE A 32 11.39 3.45 -6.92
CA PHE A 32 10.13 4.20 -6.87
C PHE A 32 10.29 5.50 -6.08
N GLY A 33 10.79 5.44 -4.84
CA GLY A 33 11.01 6.63 -4.01
C GLY A 33 11.91 7.67 -4.67
N ALA A 34 12.97 7.21 -5.37
CA ALA A 34 13.89 8.09 -6.10
C ALA A 34 13.27 8.69 -7.38
N SER A 35 12.27 8.04 -7.98
CA SER A 35 11.64 8.47 -9.24
C SER A 35 10.53 9.51 -9.05
N VAL A 36 9.90 9.54 -7.87
CA VAL A 36 8.79 10.46 -7.61
C VAL A 36 9.31 11.84 -7.18
N PRO A 37 8.61 12.93 -7.54
CA PRO A 37 8.92 14.24 -6.99
C PRO A 37 8.86 14.19 -5.44
N ARG A 38 9.70 14.98 -4.75
CA ARG A 38 9.65 15.01 -3.28
C ARG A 38 8.25 15.37 -2.80
N PRO A 39 7.54 14.50 -2.07
CA PRO A 39 6.20 14.79 -1.59
C PRO A 39 6.21 15.86 -0.49
N ARG A 40 5.13 16.63 -0.41
CA ARG A 40 4.84 17.49 0.74
C ARG A 40 4.56 16.67 2.00
N ALA A 41 3.88 15.53 1.81
CA ALA A 41 3.56 14.54 2.83
C ALA A 41 3.15 13.22 2.16
N ILE A 42 3.09 12.16 2.93
CA ILE A 42 2.66 10.83 2.49
C ILE A 42 1.41 10.43 3.28
N VAL A 43 0.35 10.04 2.58
CA VAL A 43 -0.80 9.34 3.16
C VAL A 43 -0.61 7.86 2.90
N VAL A 44 -0.59 7.05 3.97
CA VAL A 44 -0.49 5.60 3.86
C VAL A 44 -1.81 4.94 4.25
N VAL A 45 -2.28 4.02 3.41
CA VAL A 45 -3.36 3.09 3.73
C VAL A 45 -2.73 1.71 3.90
N SER A 46 -2.59 1.27 5.14
CA SER A 46 -1.95 -0.01 5.47
C SER A 46 -2.97 -1.07 5.85
N ALA A 47 -2.73 -2.31 5.42
CA ALA A 47 -3.48 -3.50 5.81
C ALA A 47 -3.58 -3.69 7.33
N HIS A 48 -2.62 -3.16 8.08
CA HIS A 48 -2.46 -3.40 9.51
C HIS A 48 -3.32 -2.49 10.39
N TRP A 49 -3.75 -1.35 9.89
CA TRP A 49 -4.71 -0.52 10.62
C TRP A 49 -6.15 -0.81 10.19
N TYR A 50 -6.60 -2.02 10.51
CA TYR A 50 -7.89 -2.58 10.16
C TYR A 50 -8.83 -2.55 11.37
N ILE A 51 -9.74 -1.57 11.41
CA ILE A 51 -10.61 -1.27 12.54
C ILE A 51 -12.05 -0.97 12.09
N ASN A 52 -13.01 -0.95 13.01
CA ASN A 52 -14.43 -0.69 12.71
C ASN A 52 -14.74 0.82 12.60
N ALA A 53 -13.81 1.59 12.03
CA ALA A 53 -13.96 3.02 11.82
C ALA A 53 -13.06 3.51 10.68
N THR A 54 -13.43 4.61 10.06
CA THR A 54 -12.52 5.39 9.22
C THR A 54 -11.87 6.45 10.09
N ALA A 55 -10.57 6.34 10.30
CA ALA A 55 -9.78 7.23 11.15
C ALA A 55 -8.46 7.61 10.47
N VAL A 56 -7.88 8.73 10.88
CA VAL A 56 -6.61 9.23 10.37
C VAL A 56 -5.71 9.61 11.54
N THR A 57 -4.40 9.26 11.46
CA THR A 57 -3.44 9.70 12.46
C THR A 57 -3.27 11.21 12.41
N ALA A 58 -3.48 11.87 13.55
CA ALA A 58 -3.49 13.34 13.67
C ALA A 58 -2.48 13.87 14.71
N MET A 59 -1.54 13.04 15.16
CA MET A 59 -0.45 13.44 16.05
C MET A 59 0.72 14.04 15.26
N ALA A 60 1.47 14.94 15.89
CA ALA A 60 2.66 15.55 15.28
C ALA A 60 3.89 14.61 15.28
N LYS A 61 3.89 13.60 16.14
CA LYS A 61 4.99 12.63 16.29
C LYS A 61 4.42 11.23 16.43
N PRO A 62 4.05 10.56 15.31
CA PRO A 62 3.57 9.20 15.36
C PRO A 62 4.70 8.26 15.82
N LYS A 63 4.34 7.28 16.65
CA LYS A 63 5.26 6.21 17.06
C LYS A 63 5.44 5.20 15.93
N THR A 64 6.61 4.57 15.86
CA THR A 64 6.82 3.35 15.04
C THR A 64 6.14 2.18 15.75
N ILE A 65 5.26 1.46 15.05
CA ILE A 65 4.52 0.31 15.60
C ILE A 65 5.13 -0.98 15.09
N HIS A 66 5.44 -1.90 16.02
CA HIS A 66 5.93 -3.25 15.73
C HIS A 66 4.78 -4.24 15.99
N ASP A 67 3.85 -4.32 15.05
CA ASP A 67 2.62 -5.11 15.11
C ASP A 67 2.82 -6.55 14.60
N PHE A 68 3.95 -7.14 14.93
CA PHE A 68 4.34 -8.51 14.61
C PHE A 68 5.02 -9.17 15.80
N PHE A 69 5.24 -10.48 15.73
CA PHE A 69 5.92 -11.25 16.77
C PHE A 69 6.72 -12.42 16.15
N GLY A 70 7.67 -12.95 16.90
CA GLY A 70 8.47 -14.11 16.48
C GLY A 70 9.57 -13.79 15.47
N PHE A 71 9.93 -12.52 15.30
CA PHE A 71 11.02 -12.05 14.45
C PHE A 71 12.29 -11.73 15.27
N PRO A 72 13.46 -11.54 14.62
CA PRO A 72 14.70 -11.16 15.29
C PRO A 72 14.62 -9.81 16.01
N ASP A 73 15.35 -9.66 17.11
CA ASP A 73 15.42 -8.42 17.91
C ASP A 73 15.85 -7.20 17.08
N GLU A 74 16.66 -7.41 16.05
CA GLU A 74 17.10 -6.36 15.12
C GLU A 74 15.92 -5.67 14.44
N LEU A 75 14.89 -6.44 14.07
CA LEU A 75 13.69 -5.89 13.45
C LEU A 75 12.87 -5.03 14.43
N PHE A 76 12.80 -5.44 15.71
CA PHE A 76 12.15 -4.65 16.77
C PHE A 76 12.93 -3.38 17.15
N ALA A 77 14.22 -3.33 16.86
CA ALA A 77 15.04 -2.15 17.09
C ALA A 77 14.87 -1.05 16.03
N LEU A 78 14.31 -1.38 14.86
CA LEU A 78 14.10 -0.41 13.79
C LEU A 78 13.13 0.69 14.22
N GLN A 79 13.43 1.92 13.82
CA GLN A 79 12.55 3.07 14.00
C GLN A 79 12.42 3.82 12.69
N TYR A 80 11.23 4.34 12.43
CA TYR A 80 10.98 5.24 11.32
C TYR A 80 10.37 6.55 11.87
N PRO A 81 11.22 7.49 12.33
CA PRO A 81 10.80 8.65 13.12
C PRO A 81 10.27 9.81 12.24
N ALA A 82 9.53 9.50 11.19
CA ALA A 82 8.93 10.53 10.35
C ALA A 82 7.96 11.42 11.16
N PRO A 83 7.93 12.73 10.91
CA PRO A 83 6.95 13.59 11.53
C PRO A 83 5.54 13.22 11.07
N GLY A 84 4.53 13.49 11.90
CA GLY A 84 3.13 13.46 11.51
C GLY A 84 2.68 14.83 10.96
N HIS A 85 1.43 14.90 10.48
CA HIS A 85 0.89 16.11 9.87
C HIS A 85 -0.58 16.35 10.24
N PRO A 86 -0.88 16.90 11.45
CA PRO A 86 -2.25 17.11 11.90
C PRO A 86 -3.11 17.95 10.95
N ALA A 87 -2.52 18.95 10.27
CA ALA A 87 -3.26 19.73 9.29
C ALA A 87 -3.68 18.90 8.07
N LEU A 88 -2.82 17.99 7.58
CA LEU A 88 -3.19 17.07 6.49
C LEU A 88 -4.28 16.09 6.95
N ALA A 89 -4.28 15.65 8.20
CA ALA A 89 -5.37 14.83 8.73
C ALA A 89 -6.72 15.56 8.64
N ALA A 90 -6.76 16.85 8.94
CA ALA A 90 -7.95 17.69 8.77
C ALA A 90 -8.31 17.87 7.28
N GLU A 91 -7.33 18.08 6.40
CA GLU A 91 -7.56 18.15 4.94
C GLU A 91 -8.18 16.85 4.41
N ILE A 92 -7.69 15.68 4.85
CA ILE A 92 -8.26 14.37 4.48
C ILE A 92 -9.75 14.31 4.86
N ALA A 93 -10.08 14.68 6.11
CA ALA A 93 -11.47 14.66 6.56
C ALA A 93 -12.38 15.61 5.76
N GLU A 94 -11.85 16.71 5.25
CA GLU A 94 -12.61 17.65 4.40
C GLU A 94 -12.83 17.09 2.98
N VAL A 95 -11.78 16.56 2.34
CA VAL A 95 -11.88 16.11 0.94
C VAL A 95 -12.72 14.85 0.78
N VAL A 96 -12.84 14.01 1.82
CA VAL A 96 -13.63 12.78 1.76
C VAL A 96 -15.08 12.95 2.24
N LYS A 97 -15.53 14.16 2.53
CA LYS A 97 -16.95 14.39 2.89
C LYS A 97 -17.90 13.85 1.81
N PRO A 98 -19.04 13.29 2.19
CA PRO A 98 -19.65 13.27 3.54
C PRO A 98 -19.13 12.13 4.46
N THR A 99 -18.12 11.37 4.06
CA THR A 99 -17.53 10.33 4.91
C THR A 99 -16.98 10.94 6.20
N TRP A 100 -17.43 10.42 7.35
CA TRP A 100 -16.86 10.83 8.63
C TRP A 100 -15.49 10.19 8.85
N VAL A 101 -14.52 10.97 9.33
CA VAL A 101 -13.17 10.51 9.64
C VAL A 101 -12.81 10.91 11.07
N GLY A 102 -12.49 9.91 11.89
CA GLY A 102 -11.99 10.12 13.26
C GLY A 102 -10.54 10.61 13.27
N MET A 103 -10.23 11.53 14.18
CA MET A 103 -8.86 12.01 14.40
C MET A 103 -8.20 11.19 15.51
N ASP A 104 -7.26 10.32 15.13
CA ASP A 104 -6.45 9.58 16.09
C ASP A 104 -5.24 10.41 16.51
N ILE A 105 -5.22 10.80 17.78
CA ILE A 105 -4.21 11.70 18.34
C ILE A 105 -3.10 10.97 19.11
N ASP A 106 -3.29 9.69 19.48
CA ASP A 106 -2.36 8.97 20.36
C ASP A 106 -2.42 7.43 20.30
N SER A 107 -3.42 6.81 19.67
CA SER A 107 -3.63 5.36 19.76
C SER A 107 -2.83 4.56 18.76
N TRP A 108 -2.75 5.02 17.51
CA TRP A 108 -1.98 4.38 16.44
C TRP A 108 -0.62 5.07 16.22
N GLY A 109 -0.05 4.89 15.03
CA GLY A 109 1.23 5.49 14.61
C GLY A 109 1.56 5.09 13.17
N ILE A 110 2.80 4.70 12.91
CA ILE A 110 3.25 4.15 11.63
C ILE A 110 3.54 2.67 11.84
N ASP A 111 2.69 1.78 11.28
CA ASP A 111 2.78 0.33 11.40
C ASP A 111 3.81 -0.28 10.45
N HIS A 112 4.10 -1.59 10.62
CA HIS A 112 5.17 -2.22 9.84
C HIS A 112 4.84 -2.34 8.34
N GLY A 113 3.60 -2.48 7.95
CA GLY A 113 3.22 -2.44 6.53
C GLY A 113 3.56 -1.10 5.89
N SER A 114 3.61 -0.03 6.68
CA SER A 114 4.01 1.31 6.25
C SER A 114 5.52 1.51 6.34
N TRP A 115 6.11 1.37 7.56
CA TRP A 115 7.50 1.76 7.75
C TRP A 115 8.51 0.83 7.09
N SER A 116 8.19 -0.47 6.88
CA SER A 116 9.11 -1.37 6.18
C SER A 116 9.31 -0.96 4.71
N VAL A 117 8.27 -0.45 4.06
CA VAL A 117 8.35 0.11 2.70
C VAL A 117 9.04 1.47 2.71
N LEU A 118 8.66 2.34 3.65
CA LEU A 118 9.16 3.72 3.71
C LEU A 118 10.65 3.79 4.06
N LEU A 119 11.19 2.85 4.84
CA LEU A 119 12.65 2.73 5.10
C LEU A 119 13.47 2.60 3.81
N HIS A 120 12.90 2.00 2.78
CA HIS A 120 13.56 1.87 1.49
C HIS A 120 13.24 3.02 0.54
N ALA A 121 11.96 3.41 0.44
CA ALA A 121 11.52 4.43 -0.50
C ALA A 121 11.94 5.86 -0.08
N PHE A 122 11.92 6.14 1.23
CA PHE A 122 12.23 7.46 1.81
C PHE A 122 13.05 7.29 3.11
N PRO A 123 14.32 6.85 3.00
CA PRO A 123 15.13 6.44 4.16
C PRO A 123 15.45 7.57 5.14
N ASP A 124 15.40 8.82 4.71
CA ASP A 124 15.70 9.97 5.57
C ASP A 124 14.62 10.24 6.62
N ALA A 125 13.43 9.62 6.49
CA ALA A 125 12.28 9.76 7.40
C ALA A 125 11.91 11.23 7.72
N ASP A 126 12.12 12.13 6.77
CA ASP A 126 11.96 13.58 6.94
C ASP A 126 10.71 14.15 6.24
N ILE A 127 9.96 13.28 5.53
CA ILE A 127 8.67 13.61 4.92
C ILE A 127 7.56 13.25 5.92
N PRO A 128 6.62 14.16 6.19
CA PRO A 128 5.51 13.87 7.09
C PRO A 128 4.66 12.68 6.61
N VAL A 129 4.30 11.78 7.54
CA VAL A 129 3.47 10.59 7.27
C VAL A 129 2.19 10.66 8.07
N VAL A 130 1.08 10.38 7.40
CA VAL A 130 -0.26 10.24 7.99
C VAL A 130 -0.81 8.88 7.53
N GLN A 131 -1.31 8.07 8.46
CA GLN A 131 -2.02 6.83 8.10
C GLN A 131 -3.52 7.03 8.11
N LEU A 132 -4.20 6.44 7.12
CA LEU A 132 -5.65 6.31 7.05
C LEU A 132 -6.02 4.86 7.32
N SER A 133 -6.94 4.62 8.26
CA SER A 133 -7.40 3.27 8.60
C SER A 133 -8.27 2.66 7.51
N ILE A 134 -8.29 1.33 7.49
CA ILE A 134 -9.28 0.55 6.77
C ILE A 134 -10.48 0.30 7.69
N ASN A 135 -11.68 0.65 7.22
CA ASN A 135 -12.90 0.41 7.96
C ASN A 135 -13.44 -1.01 7.66
N ALA A 136 -13.25 -1.91 8.61
CA ALA A 136 -13.62 -3.33 8.51
C ALA A 136 -15.13 -3.59 8.28
N ASP A 137 -15.98 -2.64 8.67
CA ASP A 137 -17.44 -2.77 8.55
C ASP A 137 -17.97 -2.34 7.18
N GLN A 138 -17.08 -1.86 6.29
CA GLN A 138 -17.49 -1.31 4.99
C GLN A 138 -17.20 -2.29 3.83
N PRO A 139 -18.05 -2.29 2.79
CA PRO A 139 -17.82 -3.11 1.59
C PRO A 139 -16.69 -2.56 0.72
N PHE A 140 -16.21 -3.36 -0.23
CA PHE A 140 -15.12 -2.99 -1.15
C PHE A 140 -15.41 -1.70 -1.94
N GLU A 141 -16.65 -1.52 -2.35
CA GLU A 141 -17.12 -0.33 -3.07
C GLU A 141 -16.89 0.97 -2.28
N TYR A 142 -17.01 0.91 -0.96
CA TYR A 142 -16.70 2.04 -0.08
C TYR A 142 -15.22 2.43 -0.16
N HIS A 143 -14.31 1.46 -0.15
CA HIS A 143 -12.87 1.72 -0.20
C HIS A 143 -12.43 2.24 -1.57
N VAL A 144 -13.03 1.75 -2.67
CA VAL A 144 -12.83 2.32 -4.01
C VAL A 144 -13.28 3.78 -4.05
N LEU A 145 -14.50 4.07 -3.54
CA LEU A 145 -15.02 5.43 -3.49
C LEU A 145 -14.14 6.34 -2.64
N LEU A 146 -13.73 5.88 -1.46
CA LEU A 146 -12.87 6.66 -0.57
C LEU A 146 -11.51 6.94 -1.22
N GLY A 147 -10.93 5.95 -1.91
CA GLY A 147 -9.73 6.16 -2.74
C GLY A 147 -9.92 7.25 -3.78
N ALA A 148 -11.02 7.21 -4.54
CA ALA A 148 -11.35 8.23 -5.53
C ALA A 148 -11.47 9.64 -4.92
N GLN A 149 -12.06 9.75 -3.73
CA GLN A 149 -12.21 11.02 -3.01
C GLN A 149 -10.86 11.63 -2.57
N LEU A 150 -9.81 10.82 -2.39
CA LEU A 150 -8.47 11.31 -2.04
C LEU A 150 -7.72 11.95 -3.23
N ALA A 151 -8.21 11.82 -4.47
CA ALA A 151 -7.52 12.30 -5.68
C ALA A 151 -7.07 13.77 -5.62
N PRO A 152 -7.84 14.74 -5.08
CA PRO A 152 -7.42 16.13 -4.99
C PRO A 152 -6.14 16.35 -4.17
N LEU A 153 -5.81 15.48 -3.22
CA LEU A 153 -4.58 15.61 -2.44
C LEU A 153 -3.32 15.41 -3.29
N ARG A 154 -3.40 14.63 -4.36
CA ARG A 154 -2.30 14.41 -5.29
C ARG A 154 -1.91 15.69 -6.05
N GLU A 155 -2.88 16.53 -6.39
CA GLU A 155 -2.65 17.85 -6.99
C GLU A 155 -1.95 18.82 -6.01
N GLN A 156 -2.08 18.54 -4.71
CA GLN A 156 -1.49 19.33 -3.64
C GLN A 156 -0.12 18.78 -3.18
N GLY A 157 0.50 17.88 -3.95
CA GLY A 157 1.82 17.34 -3.64
C GLY A 157 1.84 16.24 -2.58
N VAL A 158 0.70 15.58 -2.30
CA VAL A 158 0.62 14.46 -1.35
C VAL A 158 0.75 13.15 -2.11
N LEU A 159 1.75 12.35 -1.74
CA LEU A 159 1.88 10.97 -2.21
C LEU A 159 0.86 10.08 -1.48
N ILE A 160 0.10 9.29 -2.23
CA ILE A 160 -0.79 8.28 -1.65
C ILE A 160 -0.16 6.91 -1.87
N LEU A 161 0.16 6.23 -0.78
CA LEU A 161 0.78 4.92 -0.74
C LEU A 161 -0.18 3.94 -0.08
N ALA A 162 -0.62 2.93 -0.82
CA ALA A 162 -1.36 1.80 -0.29
C ALA A 162 -0.40 0.63 -0.03
N SER A 163 -0.50 -0.03 1.11
CA SER A 163 0.38 -1.12 1.50
C SER A 163 -0.41 -2.33 1.97
N GLY A 164 -0.23 -3.44 1.25
CA GLY A 164 -0.94 -4.71 1.48
C GLY A 164 -0.33 -5.83 0.65
N ASN A 165 -1.12 -6.82 0.25
CA ASN A 165 -0.74 -7.87 -0.68
C ASN A 165 -1.96 -8.30 -1.50
N VAL A 166 -1.80 -8.50 -2.81
CA VAL A 166 -2.86 -9.00 -3.68
C VAL A 166 -3.30 -10.41 -3.26
N VAL A 167 -2.33 -11.27 -2.96
CA VAL A 167 -2.53 -12.60 -2.37
C VAL A 167 -1.89 -12.61 -0.99
N HIS A 168 -2.64 -12.99 0.05
CA HIS A 168 -2.14 -13.07 1.41
C HIS A 168 -2.81 -14.20 2.19
N ASN A 169 -2.20 -15.38 2.17
CA ASN A 169 -2.71 -16.56 2.89
C ASN A 169 -1.63 -17.24 3.73
N LEU A 170 -1.41 -16.73 4.93
CA LEU A 170 -0.41 -17.29 5.86
C LEU A 170 -0.69 -18.74 6.30
N ARG A 171 -1.93 -19.25 6.11
CA ARG A 171 -2.28 -20.64 6.44
C ARG A 171 -1.77 -21.64 5.40
N GLN A 172 -1.43 -21.18 4.21
CA GLN A 172 -0.91 -21.98 3.11
C GLN A 172 0.55 -21.63 2.76
N THR A 173 1.24 -20.93 3.66
CA THR A 173 2.66 -20.58 3.48
C THR A 173 3.51 -21.82 3.41
N ASP A 174 4.32 -21.94 2.37
CA ASP A 174 5.34 -22.96 2.18
C ASP A 174 6.72 -22.30 2.22
N TRP A 175 7.42 -22.48 3.33
CA TRP A 175 8.73 -21.86 3.57
C TRP A 175 9.84 -22.37 2.65
N GLU A 176 9.63 -23.53 1.97
CA GLU A 176 10.57 -24.05 0.98
C GLU A 176 10.43 -23.34 -0.38
N GLN A 177 9.32 -22.64 -0.61
CA GLN A 177 9.06 -21.87 -1.83
C GLN A 177 9.32 -20.38 -1.60
N ALA A 178 10.58 -20.03 -1.33
CA ALA A 178 10.95 -18.65 -0.97
C ALA A 178 10.49 -17.59 -1.99
N ASP A 179 10.60 -17.89 -3.30
CA ASP A 179 10.42 -16.93 -4.39
C ASP A 179 9.41 -17.38 -5.45
N SER A 180 8.49 -18.28 -5.11
CA SER A 180 7.48 -18.81 -6.05
C SER A 180 6.07 -18.72 -5.48
N GLY A 181 5.08 -18.73 -6.38
CA GLY A 181 3.66 -18.75 -6.06
C GLY A 181 3.00 -20.08 -6.42
N PHE A 182 1.97 -20.46 -5.68
CA PHE A 182 1.10 -21.56 -6.10
C PHE A 182 0.31 -21.19 -7.36
N ASP A 183 -0.09 -22.19 -8.15
CA ASP A 183 -0.87 -21.97 -9.38
C ASP A 183 -2.14 -21.14 -9.16
N TRP A 184 -2.84 -21.33 -8.04
CA TRP A 184 -4.02 -20.55 -7.71
C TRP A 184 -3.66 -19.09 -7.36
N ALA A 185 -2.49 -18.85 -6.77
CA ALA A 185 -2.00 -17.51 -6.46
C ALA A 185 -1.67 -16.75 -7.76
N HIS A 186 -1.03 -17.43 -8.71
CA HIS A 186 -0.75 -16.88 -10.04
C HIS A 186 -2.03 -16.50 -10.77
N ARG A 187 -3.02 -17.41 -10.88
CA ARG A 187 -4.28 -17.13 -11.57
C ARG A 187 -5.01 -15.93 -10.98
N PHE A 188 -5.04 -15.84 -9.65
CA PHE A 188 -5.71 -14.73 -8.98
C PHE A 188 -4.97 -13.40 -9.18
N ASP A 189 -3.65 -13.37 -9.01
CA ASP A 189 -2.83 -12.17 -9.19
C ASP A 189 -2.84 -11.69 -10.65
N ASP A 190 -2.88 -12.61 -11.62
CA ASP A 190 -2.97 -12.27 -13.03
C ASP A 190 -4.31 -11.62 -13.38
N GLU A 191 -5.43 -12.11 -12.84
CA GLU A 191 -6.75 -11.48 -13.02
C GLU A 191 -6.81 -10.10 -12.35
N VAL A 192 -6.26 -9.97 -11.13
CA VAL A 192 -6.14 -8.65 -10.47
C VAL A 192 -5.28 -7.71 -11.33
N THR A 193 -4.18 -8.21 -11.88
CA THR A 193 -3.32 -7.40 -12.76
C THR A 193 -4.08 -6.92 -13.99
N ALA A 194 -4.84 -7.80 -14.65
CA ALA A 194 -5.65 -7.42 -15.80
C ALA A 194 -6.67 -6.33 -15.44
N LEU A 195 -7.38 -6.48 -14.31
CA LEU A 195 -8.31 -5.45 -13.85
C LEU A 195 -7.63 -4.12 -13.56
N MET A 196 -6.50 -4.12 -12.86
CA MET A 196 -5.79 -2.90 -12.50
C MET A 196 -5.19 -2.18 -13.70
N THR A 197 -4.74 -2.92 -14.73
CA THR A 197 -4.14 -2.33 -15.93
C THR A 197 -5.14 -1.98 -17.02
N ASP A 198 -6.36 -2.53 -16.99
CA ASP A 198 -7.35 -2.29 -18.04
C ASP A 198 -8.57 -1.51 -17.54
N ALA A 199 -9.12 -1.90 -16.38
CA ALA A 199 -10.36 -1.35 -15.83
C ALA A 199 -10.35 -1.31 -14.30
N PRO A 200 -9.49 -0.50 -13.66
CA PRO A 200 -9.34 -0.51 -12.19
C PRO A 200 -10.64 -0.24 -11.42
N GLY A 201 -11.58 0.51 -11.98
CA GLY A 201 -12.89 0.70 -11.37
C GLY A 201 -13.73 -0.57 -11.21
N ASP A 202 -13.40 -1.63 -11.96
CA ASP A 202 -14.07 -2.93 -11.93
C ASP A 202 -13.45 -3.93 -10.93
N ILE A 203 -12.43 -3.52 -10.17
CA ILE A 203 -11.68 -4.39 -9.26
C ILE A 203 -12.56 -5.16 -8.26
N VAL A 204 -13.70 -4.63 -7.90
CA VAL A 204 -14.65 -5.29 -6.98
C VAL A 204 -15.21 -6.61 -7.53
N LYS A 205 -15.18 -6.82 -8.85
CA LYS A 205 -15.62 -8.05 -9.52
C LYS A 205 -14.71 -9.24 -9.20
N ILE A 206 -13.49 -9.00 -8.72
CA ILE A 206 -12.53 -10.04 -8.34
C ILE A 206 -13.07 -11.00 -7.27
N ARG A 207 -14.06 -10.57 -6.49
CA ARG A 207 -14.74 -11.42 -5.50
C ARG A 207 -15.42 -12.66 -6.09
N ASP A 208 -15.73 -12.62 -7.39
CA ASP A 208 -16.35 -13.74 -8.12
C ASP A 208 -15.30 -14.73 -8.67
N HIS A 209 -13.99 -14.41 -8.55
CA HIS A 209 -12.91 -15.29 -8.99
C HIS A 209 -12.89 -16.60 -8.19
N PRO A 210 -12.75 -17.77 -8.82
CA PRO A 210 -12.80 -19.08 -8.14
C PRO A 210 -11.75 -19.23 -7.02
N ASP A 211 -10.59 -18.61 -7.18
CA ASP A 211 -9.50 -18.67 -6.18
C ASP A 211 -9.56 -17.55 -5.13
N TYR A 212 -10.58 -16.66 -5.15
CA TYR A 212 -10.68 -15.52 -4.24
C TYR A 212 -10.54 -15.92 -2.76
N ARG A 213 -11.22 -17.00 -2.34
CA ARG A 213 -11.19 -17.45 -0.94
C ARG A 213 -9.83 -17.99 -0.51
N ASN A 214 -9.04 -18.51 -1.46
CA ASN A 214 -7.67 -18.92 -1.20
C ASN A 214 -6.72 -17.73 -1.13
N ALA A 215 -6.86 -16.79 -2.06
CA ALA A 215 -6.00 -15.63 -2.18
C ALA A 215 -6.25 -14.59 -1.07
N VAL A 216 -7.52 -14.41 -0.69
CA VAL A 216 -7.98 -13.39 0.26
C VAL A 216 -8.83 -14.04 1.36
N PRO A 217 -8.23 -14.86 2.25
CA PRO A 217 -8.95 -15.49 3.36
C PRO A 217 -9.48 -14.46 4.36
N THR A 218 -8.83 -13.31 4.49
CA THR A 218 -9.26 -12.11 5.20
C THR A 218 -9.00 -10.91 4.31
N PRO A 219 -9.88 -9.89 4.27
CA PRO A 219 -9.79 -8.84 3.25
C PRO A 219 -8.77 -7.73 3.55
N ASP A 220 -8.23 -7.68 4.76
CA ASP A 220 -7.36 -6.62 5.28
C ASP A 220 -6.19 -6.29 4.34
N HIS A 221 -5.46 -7.29 3.85
CA HIS A 221 -4.30 -7.09 2.97
C HIS A 221 -4.68 -6.75 1.52
N PHE A 222 -5.88 -7.11 1.08
CA PHE A 222 -6.36 -6.79 -0.26
C PHE A 222 -6.95 -5.36 -0.36
N ILE A 223 -7.62 -4.90 0.69
CA ILE A 223 -8.35 -3.62 0.68
C ILE A 223 -7.48 -2.41 0.32
N PRO A 224 -6.20 -2.27 0.73
CA PRO A 224 -5.37 -1.14 0.31
C PRO A 224 -5.31 -0.96 -1.22
N LEU A 225 -5.33 -2.04 -2.00
CA LEU A 225 -5.37 -1.98 -3.47
C LEU A 225 -6.59 -1.22 -3.99
N LEU A 226 -7.74 -1.33 -3.31
CA LEU A 226 -8.99 -0.68 -3.70
C LEU A 226 -8.89 0.85 -3.67
N TYR A 227 -8.04 1.40 -2.82
CA TYR A 227 -7.78 2.84 -2.79
C TYR A 227 -7.02 3.29 -4.04
N LEU A 228 -6.02 2.52 -4.47
CA LEU A 228 -5.32 2.83 -5.73
C LEU A 228 -6.26 2.66 -6.94
N ALA A 229 -7.09 1.62 -6.94
CA ALA A 229 -8.10 1.42 -7.98
C ALA A 229 -9.09 2.60 -8.07
N GLY A 230 -9.52 3.12 -6.92
CA GLY A 230 -10.37 4.30 -6.85
C GLY A 230 -9.69 5.56 -7.41
N LEU A 231 -8.43 5.79 -7.06
CA LEU A 231 -7.62 6.89 -7.61
C LEU A 231 -7.46 6.78 -9.12
N ALA A 232 -7.20 5.58 -9.65
CA ALA A 232 -7.05 5.32 -11.07
C ALA A 232 -8.37 5.55 -11.83
N ALA A 233 -9.48 5.06 -11.28
CA ALA A 233 -10.82 5.28 -11.84
C ALA A 233 -11.19 6.77 -11.87
N ALA A 234 -10.91 7.53 -10.81
CA ALA A 234 -11.14 8.97 -10.76
C ALA A 234 -10.28 9.74 -11.76
N ALA A 235 -9.06 9.30 -12.00
CA ALA A 235 -8.16 9.89 -12.99
C ALA A 235 -8.50 9.49 -14.43
N GLY A 236 -9.33 8.45 -14.63
CA GLY A 236 -9.66 7.91 -15.95
C GLY A 236 -8.48 7.25 -16.67
N VAL A 237 -7.48 6.78 -15.92
CA VAL A 237 -6.29 6.12 -16.46
C VAL A 237 -6.00 4.81 -15.70
N PRO A 238 -5.48 3.77 -16.36
CA PRO A 238 -5.11 2.53 -15.71
C PRO A 238 -3.86 2.73 -14.83
N THR A 239 -3.58 1.72 -14.00
CA THR A 239 -2.31 1.62 -13.29
C THR A 239 -1.26 0.92 -14.15
N GLU A 240 0.00 1.05 -13.73
CA GLU A 240 1.12 0.32 -14.31
C GLU A 240 1.69 -0.66 -13.28
N VAL A 241 2.12 -1.83 -13.74
CA VAL A 241 2.79 -2.80 -12.87
C VAL A 241 4.18 -2.27 -12.51
N LEU A 242 4.44 -2.13 -11.22
CA LEU A 242 5.73 -1.70 -10.70
C LEU A 242 6.67 -2.89 -10.45
N SER A 243 6.15 -3.97 -9.88
CA SER A 243 6.84 -5.25 -9.71
C SER A 243 5.84 -6.40 -9.69
N LYS A 244 6.30 -7.60 -10.03
CA LYS A 244 5.58 -8.86 -9.84
C LYS A 244 6.47 -9.87 -9.14
N GLY A 245 5.88 -10.78 -8.41
CA GLY A 245 6.54 -11.90 -7.78
C GLY A 245 5.78 -12.43 -6.58
N TYR A 246 6.35 -13.44 -5.96
CA TYR A 246 5.71 -14.16 -4.85
C TYR A 246 6.73 -14.46 -3.76
N ALA A 247 6.22 -14.73 -2.57
CA ALA A 247 6.99 -15.27 -1.48
C ALA A 247 6.18 -16.41 -0.83
N TYR A 248 6.89 -17.49 -0.53
CA TYR A 248 6.38 -18.62 0.25
C TYR A 248 5.10 -19.24 -0.34
N GLY A 249 4.93 -19.27 -1.64
CA GLY A 249 3.81 -19.87 -2.35
C GLY A 249 2.51 -19.07 -2.32
N SER A 250 2.22 -18.38 -1.24
CA SER A 250 0.90 -17.80 -0.94
C SER A 250 0.90 -16.31 -0.58
N LEU A 251 1.98 -15.59 -0.85
CA LEU A 251 2.08 -14.14 -0.74
C LEU A 251 2.45 -13.54 -2.09
N SER A 252 1.66 -12.60 -2.61
CA SER A 252 2.02 -11.83 -3.81
C SER A 252 2.77 -10.57 -3.42
N MET A 253 3.91 -10.35 -4.06
CA MET A 253 4.73 -9.16 -3.92
C MET A 253 4.44 -8.14 -5.03
N THR A 254 3.34 -8.34 -5.76
CA THR A 254 2.93 -7.47 -6.87
C THR A 254 2.66 -6.05 -6.36
N ALA A 255 3.17 -5.10 -7.09
CA ALA A 255 3.00 -3.67 -6.83
C ALA A 255 2.56 -2.93 -8.09
N TYR A 256 1.80 -1.85 -7.90
CA TYR A 256 1.27 -1.01 -8.98
C TYR A 256 1.56 0.46 -8.70
N THR A 257 1.63 1.25 -9.77
CA THR A 257 1.78 2.70 -9.70
C THR A 257 0.75 3.41 -10.59
N LEU A 258 0.43 4.64 -10.22
CA LEU A 258 -0.46 5.54 -10.97
C LEU A 258 0.25 6.87 -11.19
N GLY A 259 0.60 7.16 -12.45
CA GLY A 259 1.20 8.42 -12.85
C GLY A 259 2.64 8.63 -12.37
N ALA A 260 3.36 7.56 -12.03
CA ALA A 260 4.80 7.61 -11.83
C ALA A 260 5.54 7.64 -13.19
N GLN A 261 6.75 8.17 -13.18
CA GLN A 261 7.63 8.02 -14.35
C GLN A 261 8.09 6.56 -14.45
N ALA A 262 8.20 6.05 -15.69
CA ALA A 262 8.72 4.71 -15.91
C ALA A 262 10.11 4.55 -15.24
N LEU A 263 10.27 3.48 -14.46
CA LEU A 263 11.56 3.16 -13.87
C LEU A 263 12.57 2.81 -14.97
N PRO A 264 13.86 3.10 -14.76
CA PRO A 264 14.88 2.74 -15.75
C PRO A 264 14.88 1.22 -16.00
N PRO A 265 15.12 0.80 -17.26
CA PRO A 265 15.20 -0.62 -17.60
C PRO A 265 16.29 -1.31 -16.79
N GLY A 266 15.94 -2.37 -16.07
CA GLY A 266 16.81 -3.11 -15.13
C GLY A 266 16.31 -3.18 -13.72
N SER A 267 15.35 -2.33 -13.31
CA SER A 267 14.71 -2.38 -11.99
C SER A 267 13.62 -3.48 -11.89
N HIS A 268 13.28 -4.12 -13.01
CA HIS A 268 12.23 -5.16 -13.08
C HIS A 268 12.78 -6.59 -13.04
N SER A 269 14.10 -6.77 -12.90
CA SER A 269 14.73 -8.10 -12.89
C SER A 269 14.55 -8.76 -11.50
N VAL A 270 13.36 -9.16 -11.21
CA VAL A 270 13.11 -10.21 -10.22
C VAL A 270 12.85 -11.48 -11.00
N LEU A 271 13.91 -12.27 -11.17
CA LEU A 271 14.01 -13.68 -11.54
C LEU A 271 12.92 -14.24 -12.50
N ALA A 272 13.40 -14.56 -13.73
CA ALA A 272 12.77 -15.56 -14.58
C ALA A 272 13.01 -16.97 -14.00
#